data_820e47c0b12f44b0a71f8ed530749533
#
_entry.id   820e47c0b12f44b0a71f8ed530749533
#
_cell.length_a   1.000
_cell.length_b   1.000
_cell.length_c   1.000
_cell.angle_alpha   90.00
_cell.angle_beta   90.00
_cell.angle_gamma   90.00
#
_symmetry.space_group_name_H-M   'P 1'
#
loop_
_entity.id
_entity.type
_entity.pdbx_description
1 polymer ?
#
loop_
_entity_poly.entity_id
_entity_poly.type
_entity_poly.pdbx_seq_one_letter_code
_entity_poly.pdbx_strand_id
1 'polypeptide(L)'
;MSIKNFTAIDFETAHGKRYSICQVGIVRVENGEIKETYSKLVKPPDNYYFYRNTEIHGISAYDTINEFTFAEIWHEIKPFIENQNLVAHNAAFDISCLNQAFEFYNIEPVNFNQFCTYKMYGQNLADLCTKFNIKLNHHDALGDALACAK
;
A
#
# COMPACT_ATOMS: atom_id res chain seq x y z
N MET A 1 -12.47 6.59 19.13
CA MET A 1 -11.09 7.08 19.37
C MET A 1 -10.54 7.71 18.11
N SER A 2 -9.97 8.87 18.23
CA SER A 2 -9.38 9.60 17.11
C SER A 2 -7.90 9.27 17.01
N ILE A 3 -7.48 8.74 15.84
CA ILE A 3 -6.07 8.45 15.58
C ILE A 3 -5.53 9.59 14.74
N LYS A 4 -4.60 10.36 15.30
CA LYS A 4 -4.03 11.53 14.62
C LYS A 4 -2.68 11.28 13.98
N ASN A 5 -1.99 10.21 14.41
CA ASN A 5 -0.68 9.85 13.88
C ASN A 5 -0.77 8.45 13.30
N PHE A 6 -0.61 8.33 12.00
CA PHE A 6 -0.69 7.03 11.34
C PHE A 6 -0.03 7.09 9.95
N THR A 7 0.25 5.92 9.42
CA THR A 7 0.73 5.75 8.05
C THR A 7 -0.35 5.01 7.27
N ALA A 8 -0.89 5.63 6.22
CA ALA A 8 -1.79 4.96 5.29
C ALA A 8 -0.94 4.26 4.24
N ILE A 9 -1.25 2.99 3.97
CA ILE A 9 -0.52 2.20 2.98
C ILE A 9 -1.48 1.57 1.98
N ASP A 10 -0.97 1.37 0.76
CA ASP A 10 -1.65 0.60 -0.26
C ASP A 10 -0.62 -0.03 -1.18
N PHE A 11 -0.85 -1.29 -1.56
CA PHE A 11 0.01 -2.04 -2.46
C PHE A 11 -0.78 -2.51 -3.67
N GLU A 12 -0.11 -2.55 -4.82
CA GLU A 12 -0.59 -3.27 -6.00
C GLU A 12 0.32 -4.47 -6.23
N THR A 13 -0.27 -5.59 -6.67
CA THR A 13 0.48 -6.82 -6.92
C THR A 13 0.45 -7.21 -8.39
N ALA A 14 1.54 -7.83 -8.85
CA ALA A 14 1.71 -8.23 -10.25
C ALA A 14 0.92 -9.48 -10.61
N HIS A 15 0.71 -10.37 -9.65
CA HIS A 15 -0.02 -11.63 -9.86
C HIS A 15 -0.67 -12.08 -8.54
N GLY A 16 -1.21 -13.30 -8.52
CA GLY A 16 -2.00 -13.79 -7.38
C GLY A 16 -1.22 -14.00 -6.08
N LYS A 17 0.10 -14.05 -6.13
CA LYS A 17 0.91 -14.13 -4.90
C LYS A 17 1.13 -12.74 -4.34
N ARG A 18 0.82 -12.53 -3.06
CA ARG A 18 0.81 -11.19 -2.45
C ARG A 18 2.21 -10.60 -2.26
N TYR A 19 3.25 -11.42 -2.25
CA TYR A 19 4.63 -10.91 -2.24
C TYR A 19 5.03 -10.23 -3.55
N SER A 20 4.21 -10.33 -4.61
CA SER A 20 4.53 -9.75 -5.93
C SER A 20 4.20 -8.26 -6.01
N ILE A 21 4.57 -7.51 -5.00
CA ILE A 21 4.32 -6.06 -4.95
C ILE A 21 4.96 -5.39 -6.16
N CYS A 22 4.16 -4.60 -6.90
CA CYS A 22 4.63 -3.84 -8.05
C CYS A 22 4.41 -2.33 -7.91
N GLN A 23 3.70 -1.90 -6.88
CA GLN A 23 3.56 -0.48 -6.56
C GLN A 23 3.28 -0.32 -5.06
N VAL A 24 3.86 0.73 -4.49
CA VAL A 24 3.69 1.12 -3.09
C VAL A 24 3.18 2.54 -3.03
N GLY A 25 2.12 2.79 -2.28
CA GLY A 25 1.65 4.11 -1.94
C GLY A 25 1.62 4.28 -0.44
N ILE A 26 2.23 5.34 0.08
CA ILE A 26 2.33 5.61 1.51
C ILE A 26 2.02 7.08 1.77
N VAL A 27 1.21 7.34 2.79
CA VAL A 27 0.93 8.71 3.26
C VAL A 27 1.13 8.72 4.76
N ARG A 28 2.07 9.54 5.23
CA ARG A 28 2.28 9.74 6.67
C ARG A 28 1.46 10.93 7.16
N VAL A 29 0.63 10.70 8.16
CA VAL A 29 -0.21 11.72 8.79
C VAL A 29 0.26 11.91 10.23
N GLU A 30 0.47 13.16 10.62
CA GLU A 30 0.83 13.55 11.99
C GLU A 30 -0.05 14.71 12.42
N ASN A 31 -0.63 14.58 13.61
CA ASN A 31 -1.54 15.58 14.17
C ASN A 31 -2.69 15.92 13.22
N GLY A 32 -3.17 14.91 12.47
CA GLY A 32 -4.27 15.05 11.54
C GLY A 32 -3.90 15.70 10.21
N GLU A 33 -2.63 15.97 9.98
CA GLU A 33 -2.14 16.59 8.73
C GLU A 33 -1.19 15.69 7.98
N ILE A 34 -1.26 15.73 6.64
CA ILE A 34 -0.34 14.97 5.78
C ILE A 34 1.04 15.62 5.87
N LYS A 35 2.00 14.83 6.36
CA LYS A 35 3.40 15.27 6.52
C LYS A 35 4.27 14.86 5.37
N GLU A 36 4.07 13.65 4.84
CA GLU A 36 4.95 13.08 3.83
C GLU A 36 4.20 12.05 3.01
N THR A 37 4.53 11.98 1.74
CA THR A 37 4.00 10.95 0.84
C THR A 37 5.16 10.20 0.19
N TYR A 38 4.92 8.93 -0.13
CA TYR A 38 5.89 8.10 -0.83
C TYR A 38 5.11 7.26 -1.84
N SER A 39 5.54 7.28 -3.09
CA SER A 39 4.93 6.48 -4.14
C SER A 39 6.03 5.96 -5.04
N LYS A 40 6.01 4.66 -5.30
CA LYS A 40 7.04 4.05 -6.13
C LYS A 40 6.54 2.82 -6.84
N LEU A 41 6.88 2.69 -8.12
CA LEU A 41 6.77 1.43 -8.83
C LEU A 41 7.87 0.50 -8.35
N VAL A 42 7.58 -0.79 -8.30
CA VAL A 42 8.46 -1.81 -7.74
C VAL A 42 8.56 -2.95 -8.73
N LYS A 43 9.75 -3.46 -8.93
CA LYS A 43 9.95 -4.63 -9.79
C LYS A 43 9.56 -5.88 -9.00
N PRO A 44 8.48 -6.58 -9.41
CA PRO A 44 8.10 -7.81 -8.72
C PRO A 44 9.09 -8.94 -9.04
N PRO A 45 9.05 -10.05 -8.29
CA PRO A 45 9.93 -11.21 -8.56
C PRO A 45 9.83 -11.65 -10.01
N ASP A 46 10.99 -11.85 -10.65
CA ASP A 46 11.11 -12.22 -12.08
C ASP A 46 10.43 -11.24 -13.02
N ASN A 47 9.99 -10.09 -12.51
CA ASN A 47 9.21 -9.10 -13.26
C ASN A 47 8.02 -9.73 -14.00
N TYR A 48 7.42 -10.75 -13.38
CA TYR A 48 6.31 -11.52 -13.95
C TYR A 48 4.97 -10.90 -13.56
N TYR A 49 4.09 -10.75 -14.55
CA TYR A 49 2.74 -10.23 -14.37
C TYR A 49 1.71 -11.19 -14.92
N PHE A 50 0.62 -11.37 -14.16
CA PHE A 50 -0.57 -12.02 -14.67
C PHE A 50 -1.45 -10.92 -15.31
N TYR A 51 -1.92 -11.16 -16.54
CA TYR A 51 -2.58 -10.13 -17.33
C TYR A 51 -3.79 -9.49 -16.65
N ARG A 52 -4.52 -10.26 -15.84
CA ARG A 52 -5.69 -9.73 -15.13
C ARG A 52 -5.32 -8.69 -14.09
N ASN A 53 -4.18 -8.84 -13.45
CA ASN A 53 -3.69 -7.83 -12.51
C ASN A 53 -3.38 -6.53 -13.25
N THR A 54 -2.72 -6.63 -14.39
CA THR A 54 -2.43 -5.46 -15.23
C THR A 54 -3.70 -4.78 -15.72
N GLU A 55 -4.74 -5.54 -16.06
CA GLU A 55 -6.04 -4.96 -16.44
C GLU A 55 -6.65 -4.13 -15.31
N ILE A 56 -6.44 -4.54 -14.06
CA ILE A 56 -6.99 -3.85 -12.90
C ILE A 56 -6.24 -2.55 -12.60
N HIS A 57 -4.91 -2.59 -12.51
CA HIS A 57 -4.11 -1.43 -12.05
C HIS A 57 -3.32 -0.72 -13.14
N GLY A 58 -3.26 -1.29 -14.34
CA GLY A 58 -2.60 -0.65 -15.47
C GLY A 58 -1.08 -0.76 -15.49
N ILE A 59 -0.46 -1.44 -14.53
CA ILE A 59 0.99 -1.59 -14.45
C ILE A 59 1.38 -2.88 -15.14
N SER A 60 2.42 -2.81 -15.99
CA SER A 60 2.92 -3.97 -16.73
C SER A 60 4.41 -4.18 -16.47
N ALA A 61 4.92 -5.32 -16.94
CA ALA A 61 6.34 -5.65 -16.85
C ALA A 61 7.21 -4.58 -17.52
N TYR A 62 6.72 -3.97 -18.57
CA TYR A 62 7.41 -2.88 -19.26
C TYR A 62 7.66 -1.70 -18.32
N ASP A 63 6.68 -1.40 -17.46
CA ASP A 63 6.75 -0.23 -16.57
C ASP A 63 7.75 -0.43 -15.43
N THR A 64 8.00 -1.67 -15.02
CA THR A 64 8.82 -1.95 -13.82
C THR A 64 10.13 -2.65 -14.11
N ILE A 65 10.48 -2.90 -15.39
CA ILE A 65 11.69 -3.66 -15.73
C ILE A 65 12.97 -3.00 -15.20
N ASN A 66 12.98 -1.69 -15.11
CA ASN A 66 14.15 -0.93 -14.63
C ASN A 66 13.98 -0.40 -13.20
N GLU A 67 12.94 -0.83 -12.51
CA GLU A 67 12.70 -0.41 -11.13
C GLU A 67 13.44 -1.30 -10.13
N PHE A 68 13.54 -0.81 -8.89
CA PHE A 68 14.12 -1.59 -7.81
C PHE A 68 13.10 -2.60 -7.28
N THR A 69 13.60 -3.68 -6.70
CA THR A 69 12.74 -4.65 -6.01
C THR A 69 12.31 -4.11 -4.65
N PHE A 70 11.32 -4.76 -4.03
CA PHE A 70 10.86 -4.38 -2.69
C PHE A 70 12.00 -4.43 -1.68
N ALA A 71 12.85 -5.46 -1.75
CA ALA A 71 13.98 -5.59 -0.83
C ALA A 71 14.95 -4.41 -0.95
N GLU A 72 15.16 -3.93 -2.17
CA GLU A 72 16.08 -2.82 -2.42
C GLU A 72 15.56 -1.48 -1.91
N ILE A 73 14.23 -1.30 -1.85
CA ILE A 73 13.64 -0.04 -1.37
C ILE A 73 13.15 -0.14 0.07
N TRP A 74 13.29 -1.30 0.71
CA TRP A 74 12.77 -1.50 2.08
C TRP A 74 13.32 -0.47 3.07
N HIS A 75 14.58 -0.08 2.94
CA HIS A 75 15.17 0.93 3.82
C HIS A 75 14.47 2.29 3.75
N GLU A 76 13.83 2.59 2.61
CA GLU A 76 13.04 3.82 2.44
C GLU A 76 11.64 3.70 3.06
N ILE A 77 11.10 2.48 3.05
CA ILE A 77 9.74 2.20 3.52
C ILE A 77 9.70 1.97 5.03
N LYS A 78 10.72 1.32 5.57
CA LYS A 78 10.78 0.92 6.98
C LYS A 78 10.45 2.05 7.96
N PRO A 79 10.99 3.27 7.81
CA PRO A 79 10.69 4.36 8.76
C PRO A 79 9.21 4.74 8.84
N PHE A 80 8.43 4.48 7.76
CA PHE A 80 7.00 4.76 7.76
C PHE A 80 6.20 3.71 8.52
N ILE A 81 6.75 2.52 8.70
CA ILE A 81 6.02 1.34 9.16
C ILE A 81 6.42 0.93 10.57
N GLU A 82 7.71 0.88 10.86
CA GLU A 82 8.20 0.35 12.15
C GLU A 82 7.68 1.19 13.32
N ASN A 83 7.01 0.51 14.25
CA ASN A 83 6.43 1.10 15.46
C ASN A 83 5.37 2.18 15.17
N GLN A 84 4.73 2.11 14.01
CA GLN A 84 3.70 3.07 13.60
C GLN A 84 2.32 2.42 13.61
N ASN A 85 1.29 3.26 13.55
CA ASN A 85 -0.08 2.83 13.29
C ASN A 85 -0.26 2.76 11.78
N LEU A 86 -0.52 1.58 11.24
CA LEU A 86 -0.78 1.40 9.81
C LEU A 86 -2.27 1.35 9.55
N VAL A 87 -2.72 2.11 8.56
CA VAL A 87 -4.11 2.15 8.13
C VAL A 87 -4.16 1.73 6.66
N ALA A 88 -5.10 0.86 6.33
CA ALA A 88 -5.34 0.45 4.96
C ALA A 88 -6.83 0.20 4.78
N HIS A 89 -7.37 0.43 3.58
CA HIS A 89 -8.80 0.21 3.35
C HIS A 89 -9.15 -1.28 3.43
N ASN A 90 -8.26 -2.15 2.95
CA ASN A 90 -8.39 -3.60 3.13
C ASN A 90 -7.12 -4.11 3.79
N ALA A 91 -7.03 -3.94 5.11
CA ALA A 91 -5.82 -4.25 5.85
C ALA A 91 -5.42 -5.72 5.74
N ALA A 92 -6.39 -6.64 5.64
CA ALA A 92 -6.08 -8.06 5.47
C ALA A 92 -5.23 -8.29 4.22
N PHE A 93 -5.53 -7.59 3.12
CA PHE A 93 -4.74 -7.70 1.90
C PHE A 93 -3.38 -7.02 2.03
N ASP A 94 -3.35 -5.75 2.42
CA ASP A 94 -2.10 -4.98 2.44
C ASP A 94 -1.11 -5.49 3.48
N ILE A 95 -1.58 -5.87 4.65
CA ILE A 95 -0.73 -6.44 5.69
C ILE A 95 -0.20 -7.82 5.24
N SER A 96 -1.03 -8.61 4.55
CA SER A 96 -0.59 -9.89 3.99
C SER A 96 0.51 -9.69 2.93
N CYS A 97 0.36 -8.67 2.07
CA CYS A 97 1.39 -8.32 1.09
C CYS A 97 2.72 -8.00 1.80
N LEU A 98 2.66 -7.19 2.84
CA LEU A 98 3.84 -6.80 3.61
C LEU A 98 4.51 -8.01 4.26
N ASN A 99 3.72 -8.84 4.95
CA ASN A 99 4.26 -10.01 5.64
C ASN A 99 4.82 -11.05 4.66
N GLN A 100 4.16 -11.28 3.54
CA GLN A 100 4.66 -12.20 2.52
C GLN A 100 5.92 -11.66 1.85
N ALA A 101 6.04 -10.34 1.68
CA ALA A 101 7.26 -9.73 1.17
C ALA A 101 8.43 -9.91 2.13
N PHE A 102 8.19 -9.76 3.43
CA PHE A 102 9.22 -10.03 4.44
C PHE A 102 9.74 -11.46 4.31
N GLU A 103 8.84 -12.42 4.21
CA GLU A 103 9.20 -13.83 4.08
C GLU A 103 9.91 -14.11 2.76
N PHE A 104 9.36 -13.65 1.65
CA PHE A 104 9.91 -13.92 0.31
C PHE A 104 11.30 -13.32 0.13
N TYR A 105 11.49 -12.06 0.57
CA TYR A 105 12.75 -11.35 0.39
C TYR A 105 13.71 -11.52 1.58
N ASN A 106 13.33 -12.36 2.54
CA ASN A 106 14.14 -12.62 3.74
C ASN A 106 14.46 -11.33 4.52
N ILE A 107 13.43 -10.50 4.69
CA ILE A 107 13.50 -9.25 5.43
C ILE A 107 13.02 -9.52 6.86
N GLU A 108 13.76 -9.00 7.85
CA GLU A 108 13.34 -9.13 9.25
C GLU A 108 12.05 -8.33 9.48
N PRO A 109 10.96 -9.00 9.96
CA PRO A 109 9.71 -8.30 10.22
C PRO A 109 9.84 -7.23 11.29
N VAL A 110 9.03 -6.18 11.17
CA VAL A 110 8.98 -5.09 12.15
C VAL A 110 7.60 -5.06 12.81
N ASN A 111 7.53 -4.48 14.00
CA ASN A 111 6.29 -4.34 14.75
C ASN A 111 5.53 -3.09 14.31
N PHE A 112 4.21 -3.19 14.23
CA PHE A 112 3.31 -2.08 13.94
C PHE A 112 1.91 -2.44 14.41
N ASN A 113 1.07 -1.41 14.60
CA ASN A 113 -0.35 -1.60 14.86
C ASN A 113 -1.10 -1.50 13.53
N GLN A 114 -2.21 -2.23 13.37
CA GLN A 114 -2.94 -2.23 12.11
C GLN A 114 -4.41 -1.87 12.30
N PHE A 115 -4.94 -1.09 11.36
CA PHE A 115 -6.34 -0.68 11.34
C PHE A 115 -6.87 -0.79 9.91
N CYS A 116 -8.12 -1.20 9.77
CA CYS A 116 -8.76 -1.38 8.46
C CYS A 116 -9.94 -0.43 8.32
N THR A 117 -9.89 0.50 7.39
CA THR A 117 -10.99 1.46 7.20
C THR A 117 -12.26 0.78 6.71
N TYR A 118 -12.15 -0.28 5.91
CA TYR A 118 -13.31 -1.05 5.48
C TYR A 118 -14.06 -1.64 6.68
N LYS A 119 -13.33 -2.25 7.63
CA LYS A 119 -13.94 -2.82 8.84
C LYS A 119 -14.52 -1.74 9.75
N MET A 120 -13.87 -0.57 9.80
CA MET A 120 -14.33 0.54 10.66
C MET A 120 -15.64 1.14 10.15
N TYR A 121 -15.79 1.28 8.82
CA TYR A 121 -16.94 1.95 8.22
C TYR A 121 -17.92 1.01 7.55
N GLY A 122 -17.53 -0.24 7.27
CA GLY A 122 -18.41 -1.21 6.62
C GLY A 122 -18.73 -0.89 5.17
N GLN A 123 -17.90 -0.10 4.50
CA GLN A 123 -18.12 0.35 3.13
C GLN A 123 -16.87 0.12 2.29
N ASN A 124 -17.04 -0.02 0.97
CA ASN A 124 -15.89 -0.11 0.07
C ASN A 124 -15.25 1.27 -0.12
N LEU A 125 -14.05 1.30 -0.71
CA LEU A 125 -13.28 2.53 -0.84
C LEU A 125 -14.00 3.59 -1.69
N ALA A 126 -14.63 3.20 -2.79
CA ALA A 126 -15.36 4.15 -3.64
C ALA A 126 -16.52 4.81 -2.89
N ASP A 127 -17.28 4.03 -2.11
CA ASP A 127 -18.38 4.55 -1.30
C ASP A 127 -17.87 5.50 -0.22
N LEU A 128 -16.74 5.17 0.42
CA LEU A 128 -16.13 6.04 1.42
C LEU A 128 -15.67 7.36 0.80
N CYS A 129 -15.07 7.31 -0.39
CA CYS A 129 -14.65 8.52 -1.09
C CYS A 129 -15.84 9.42 -1.41
N THR A 130 -16.95 8.85 -1.86
CA THR A 130 -18.19 9.59 -2.11
C THR A 130 -18.71 10.22 -0.83
N LYS A 131 -18.77 9.46 0.26
CA LYS A 131 -19.27 9.91 1.55
C LYS A 131 -18.48 11.08 2.11
N PHE A 132 -17.14 11.06 1.98
CA PHE A 132 -16.27 12.09 2.52
C PHE A 132 -15.84 13.12 1.46
N ASN A 133 -16.43 13.08 0.26
CA ASN A 133 -16.13 13.98 -0.84
C ASN A 133 -14.62 14.00 -1.20
N ILE A 134 -14.05 12.81 -1.30
CA ILE A 134 -12.63 12.61 -1.62
C ILE A 134 -12.51 12.17 -3.07
N LYS A 135 -11.65 12.83 -3.83
CA LYS A 135 -11.37 12.43 -5.21
C LYS A 135 -10.59 11.12 -5.20
N LEU A 136 -11.12 10.13 -5.91
CA LEU A 136 -10.52 8.80 -5.98
C LEU A 136 -9.89 8.56 -7.35
N ASN A 137 -8.61 8.17 -7.35
CA ASN A 137 -7.95 7.56 -8.50
C ASN A 137 -7.83 6.07 -8.19
N HIS A 138 -8.87 5.32 -8.55
CA HIS A 138 -9.02 3.93 -8.14
C HIS A 138 -7.90 3.05 -8.70
N HIS A 139 -7.38 2.14 -7.88
CA HIS A 139 -6.27 1.23 -8.19
C HIS A 139 -4.93 1.91 -8.47
N ASP A 140 -4.79 3.18 -8.09
CA ASP A 140 -3.49 3.83 -7.96
C ASP A 140 -3.10 3.80 -6.48
N ALA A 141 -1.97 3.18 -6.16
CA ALA A 141 -1.57 2.94 -4.77
C ALA A 141 -1.52 4.23 -3.95
N LEU A 142 -0.90 5.30 -4.48
CA LEU A 142 -0.84 6.57 -3.77
C LEU A 142 -2.23 7.21 -3.62
N GLY A 143 -3.05 7.16 -4.69
CA GLY A 143 -4.41 7.67 -4.64
C GLY A 143 -5.25 6.97 -3.59
N ASP A 144 -5.18 5.64 -3.52
CA ASP A 144 -5.90 4.85 -2.53
C ASP A 144 -5.40 5.14 -1.11
N ALA A 145 -4.08 5.29 -0.92
CA ALA A 145 -3.52 5.65 0.37
C ALA A 145 -3.95 7.05 0.81
N LEU A 146 -3.97 8.01 -0.11
CA LEU A 146 -4.47 9.36 0.18
C LEU A 146 -5.95 9.35 0.58
N ALA A 147 -6.77 8.53 -0.08
CA ALA A 147 -8.18 8.38 0.27
C ALA A 147 -8.33 7.81 1.68
N CYS A 148 -7.52 6.83 2.07
CA CYS A 148 -7.52 6.28 3.43
C CYS A 148 -7.09 7.31 4.49
N ALA A 149 -6.18 8.20 4.14
CA ALA A 149 -5.66 9.21 5.06
C ALA A 149 -6.68 10.30 5.38
N LYS A 150 -7.66 10.49 4.54
CA LYS A 150 -8.72 11.48 4.73
C LYS A 150 -9.95 10.86 5.40
#